data_bbe5bf1a3b23240eb201d6aa3adf49f2
#
_entry.id   bbe5bf1a3b23240eb201d6aa3adf49f2
#
_cell.length_a   1.000
_cell.length_b   1.000
_cell.length_c   1.000
_cell.angle_alpha   90.00
_cell.angle_beta   90.00
_cell.angle_gamma   90.00
#
_symmetry.space_group_name_H-M   'P 1'
#
loop_
_entity.id
_entity.type
_entity.pdbx_description
1 polymer ?
#
loop_
_entity_poly.entity_id
_entity_poly.type
_entity_poly.pdbx_seq_one_letter_code
_entity_poly.pdbx_strand_id
1 'polypeptide(L)'
;LDSGEAFAIYVDDGDPCISPTRELTIETATADSAGNERFLLKLTQTTSLGVVTTLETHTVSLAEEAKDDMGRLCYLPTALEARSKYLRAVVNEELISTAKVTNKKSVAFTGGTNGDQSKISTAAYLRAVKVLNNAPYMYTAVLGLGCYDNAAITALGKICADRLIDGFFDVKPTLTYTEAISAVEDTGLLGTDYVSCAVYHYPFSCKDKWTQSRVVFGLSGVAYAAKARGVKKNSDVGGWHYSPAGEERAVIARASIQPLYPEDTPDEEAMVKGRLNKVSVGTSGQMIIDDALTCCTQDNYLHFQHVPSLMNAISRFFVQLARQMKHSPDGITAAGLTKGMTKLLDRFVASGALVAPRDPDADGTEPYVLKVTQAEFDKWEVVWACCPTGVARRIQGVPLLIK
;
A
#
# COMPACT_ATOMS: atom_id res chain seq x y z
N LEU A 1 -15.06 -15.96 -24.64
CA LEU A 1 -15.56 -17.08 -25.47
C LEU A 1 -15.68 -16.61 -26.89
N ASP A 2 -15.17 -17.41 -27.83
CA ASP A 2 -15.38 -17.19 -29.25
C ASP A 2 -16.82 -17.59 -29.63
N SER A 3 -17.33 -17.06 -30.76
CA SER A 3 -18.73 -17.16 -31.16
C SER A 3 -19.28 -18.59 -31.40
N GLY A 4 -18.53 -19.63 -31.13
CA GLY A 4 -18.95 -21.04 -31.24
C GLY A 4 -18.66 -21.87 -30.01
N GLU A 5 -18.12 -21.26 -28.93
CA GLU A 5 -17.75 -21.96 -27.70
C GLU A 5 -18.87 -21.93 -26.68
N ALA A 6 -19.28 -23.07 -26.14
CA ALA A 6 -20.32 -23.16 -25.12
C ALA A 6 -19.78 -22.83 -23.73
N PHE A 7 -18.51 -23.11 -23.45
CA PHE A 7 -17.84 -22.77 -22.21
C PHE A 7 -16.31 -22.75 -22.38
N ALA A 8 -15.63 -22.02 -21.52
CA ALA A 8 -14.19 -22.05 -21.36
C ALA A 8 -13.82 -22.21 -19.88
N ILE A 9 -12.77 -22.99 -19.62
CA ILE A 9 -12.18 -23.14 -18.29
C ILE A 9 -10.78 -22.52 -18.33
N TYR A 10 -10.46 -21.69 -17.35
CA TYR A 10 -9.18 -21.01 -17.25
C TYR A 10 -8.61 -21.09 -15.85
N VAL A 11 -7.30 -20.91 -15.73
CA VAL A 11 -6.58 -20.84 -14.45
C VAL A 11 -6.55 -19.36 -13.99
N ASP A 12 -6.97 -19.13 -12.76
CA ASP A 12 -7.00 -17.81 -12.14
C ASP A 12 -6.42 -17.90 -10.72
N ASP A 13 -5.11 -18.01 -10.63
CA ASP A 13 -4.39 -18.08 -9.35
C ASP A 13 -3.39 -16.92 -9.16
N GLY A 14 -3.28 -16.04 -10.15
CA GLY A 14 -2.37 -14.90 -10.13
C GLY A 14 -0.89 -15.28 -10.27
N ASP A 15 -0.55 -16.55 -10.53
CA ASP A 15 0.84 -16.98 -10.75
C ASP A 15 1.12 -17.30 -12.22
N PRO A 16 1.65 -16.33 -12.99
CA PRO A 16 1.92 -16.51 -14.41
C PRO A 16 3.03 -17.51 -14.71
N CYS A 17 3.90 -17.79 -13.75
CA CYS A 17 5.05 -18.68 -13.96
C CYS A 17 4.66 -20.17 -13.97
N ILE A 18 3.56 -20.52 -13.34
CA ILE A 18 3.12 -21.92 -13.15
C ILE A 18 2.12 -22.36 -14.22
N SER A 19 1.35 -21.43 -14.80
CA SER A 19 0.33 -21.73 -15.80
C SER A 19 0.78 -22.64 -16.95
N PRO A 20 1.98 -22.48 -17.54
CA PRO A 20 2.42 -23.35 -18.64
C PRO A 20 2.65 -24.82 -18.25
N THR A 21 2.78 -25.11 -16.97
CA THR A 21 3.05 -26.45 -16.46
C THR A 21 1.78 -27.18 -15.99
N ARG A 22 0.62 -26.55 -16.11
CA ARG A 22 -0.66 -27.10 -15.68
C ARG A 22 -1.44 -27.70 -16.82
N GLU A 23 -2.06 -28.85 -16.54
CA GLU A 23 -2.87 -29.59 -17.47
C GLU A 23 -4.21 -29.95 -16.86
N LEU A 24 -5.25 -29.93 -17.66
CA LEU A 24 -6.61 -30.28 -17.27
C LEU A 24 -7.00 -31.62 -17.90
N THR A 25 -7.49 -32.53 -17.10
CA THR A 25 -8.15 -33.74 -17.54
C THR A 25 -9.65 -33.61 -17.33
N ILE A 26 -10.44 -33.97 -18.33
CA ILE A 26 -11.91 -33.96 -18.28
C ILE A 26 -12.37 -35.41 -18.54
N GLU A 27 -13.11 -35.95 -17.59
CA GLU A 27 -13.67 -37.32 -17.69
C GLU A 27 -15.18 -37.26 -17.40
N THR A 28 -15.96 -38.01 -18.20
CA THR A 28 -17.40 -38.13 -17.91
C THR A 28 -17.59 -38.88 -16.59
N ALA A 29 -18.50 -38.39 -15.77
CA ALA A 29 -18.89 -38.99 -14.50
C ALA A 29 -20.32 -39.54 -14.58
N THR A 30 -20.71 -40.36 -13.64
CA THR A 30 -22.09 -40.88 -13.55
C THR A 30 -23.07 -39.72 -13.42
N ALA A 31 -24.17 -39.75 -14.15
CA ALA A 31 -25.23 -38.76 -14.03
C ALA A 31 -25.78 -38.69 -12.59
N ASP A 32 -26.33 -37.57 -12.22
CA ASP A 32 -27.00 -37.45 -10.93
C ASP A 32 -28.33 -38.22 -10.87
N SER A 33 -29.00 -38.19 -9.72
CA SER A 33 -30.29 -38.91 -9.54
C SER A 33 -31.42 -38.36 -10.41
N ALA A 34 -31.28 -37.14 -10.93
CA ALA A 34 -32.22 -36.52 -11.86
C ALA A 34 -31.87 -36.75 -13.33
N GLY A 35 -30.77 -37.44 -13.62
CA GLY A 35 -30.32 -37.76 -14.95
C GLY A 35 -29.44 -36.68 -15.60
N ASN A 36 -29.00 -35.67 -14.85
CA ASN A 36 -28.11 -34.64 -15.38
C ASN A 36 -26.71 -35.18 -15.61
N GLU A 37 -26.14 -34.96 -16.79
CA GLU A 37 -24.77 -35.34 -17.11
C GLU A 37 -23.77 -34.61 -16.23
N ARG A 38 -22.78 -35.33 -15.71
CA ARG A 38 -21.69 -34.78 -14.89
C ARG A 38 -20.36 -35.15 -15.47
N PHE A 39 -19.35 -34.37 -15.17
CA PHE A 39 -17.97 -34.66 -15.53
C PHE A 39 -17.01 -34.26 -14.40
N LEU A 40 -15.87 -34.95 -14.40
CA LEU A 40 -14.80 -34.77 -13.46
C LEU A 40 -13.72 -33.89 -14.08
N LEU A 41 -13.39 -32.80 -13.45
CA LEU A 41 -12.25 -31.96 -13.76
C LEU A 41 -11.10 -32.31 -12.83
N LYS A 42 -9.94 -32.66 -13.37
CA LYS A 42 -8.74 -32.93 -12.60
C LYS A 42 -7.63 -32.03 -13.11
N LEU A 43 -7.20 -31.10 -12.22
CA LEU A 43 -6.08 -30.20 -12.49
C LEU A 43 -4.79 -30.82 -11.97
N THR A 44 -3.81 -30.96 -12.87
CA THR A 44 -2.48 -31.47 -12.55
C THR A 44 -1.42 -30.42 -12.82
N GLN A 45 -0.32 -30.49 -12.09
CA GLN A 45 0.87 -29.68 -12.31
C GLN A 45 2.08 -30.59 -12.43
N THR A 46 2.90 -30.32 -13.43
CA THR A 46 4.19 -31.00 -13.63
C THR A 46 5.31 -30.11 -13.12
N THR A 47 6.11 -30.62 -12.20
CA THR A 47 7.29 -29.89 -11.68
C THR A 47 8.42 -29.89 -12.70
N SER A 48 9.43 -29.04 -12.49
CA SER A 48 10.66 -29.03 -13.32
C SER A 48 11.43 -30.34 -13.31
N LEU A 49 11.17 -31.22 -12.34
CA LEU A 49 11.74 -32.57 -12.24
C LEU A 49 10.86 -33.65 -12.91
N GLY A 50 9.79 -33.27 -13.60
CA GLY A 50 8.88 -34.20 -14.27
C GLY A 50 7.87 -34.88 -13.34
N VAL A 51 7.78 -34.49 -12.07
CA VAL A 51 6.81 -35.06 -11.13
C VAL A 51 5.44 -34.45 -11.35
N VAL A 52 4.44 -35.27 -11.64
CA VAL A 52 3.04 -34.86 -11.82
C VAL A 52 2.31 -34.92 -10.49
N THR A 53 1.74 -33.81 -10.07
CA THR A 53 0.96 -33.68 -8.84
C THR A 53 -0.46 -33.23 -9.18
N THR A 54 -1.47 -33.90 -8.62
CA THR A 54 -2.86 -33.43 -8.70
C THR A 54 -3.05 -32.29 -7.73
N LEU A 55 -3.45 -31.11 -8.22
CA LEU A 55 -3.72 -29.93 -7.40
C LEU A 55 -5.13 -29.97 -6.84
N GLU A 56 -6.13 -30.25 -7.70
CA GLU A 56 -7.54 -30.32 -7.31
C GLU A 56 -8.36 -31.19 -8.26
N THR A 57 -9.52 -31.62 -7.76
CA THR A 57 -10.47 -32.42 -8.53
C THR A 57 -11.89 -31.95 -8.19
N HIS A 58 -12.70 -31.69 -9.21
CA HIS A 58 -14.07 -31.20 -9.07
C HIS A 58 -15.04 -32.00 -9.93
N THR A 59 -16.16 -32.40 -9.33
CA THR A 59 -17.32 -32.90 -10.09
C THR A 59 -18.21 -31.72 -10.43
N VAL A 60 -18.47 -31.51 -11.71
CA VAL A 60 -19.23 -30.39 -12.25
C VAL A 60 -20.21 -30.85 -13.34
N SER A 61 -21.14 -29.99 -13.69
CA SER A 61 -22.15 -30.21 -14.73
C SER A 61 -22.39 -28.92 -15.53
N LEU A 62 -22.90 -29.05 -16.73
CA LEU A 62 -23.40 -27.93 -17.52
C LEU A 62 -24.89 -27.61 -17.20
N ALA A 63 -25.58 -28.46 -16.44
CA ALA A 63 -26.93 -28.23 -15.99
C ALA A 63 -26.92 -27.49 -14.61
N GLU A 64 -27.68 -26.41 -14.50
CA GLU A 64 -27.69 -25.57 -13.30
C GLU A 64 -28.21 -26.31 -12.05
N GLU A 65 -29.17 -27.22 -12.24
CA GLU A 65 -29.81 -27.96 -11.17
C GLU A 65 -29.06 -29.22 -10.75
N ALA A 66 -28.00 -29.60 -11.48
CA ALA A 66 -27.23 -30.81 -11.22
C ALA A 66 -26.57 -30.79 -9.84
N LYS A 67 -26.55 -31.96 -9.20
CA LYS A 67 -25.97 -32.16 -7.87
C LYS A 67 -24.80 -33.15 -7.91
N ASP A 68 -23.82 -32.88 -7.05
CA ASP A 68 -22.74 -33.83 -6.79
C ASP A 68 -23.21 -34.97 -5.87
N ASP A 69 -22.34 -35.93 -5.59
CA ASP A 69 -22.66 -37.12 -4.75
C ASP A 69 -22.98 -36.73 -3.27
N MET A 70 -22.70 -35.51 -2.87
CA MET A 70 -23.05 -34.96 -1.55
C MET A 70 -24.32 -34.10 -1.59
N GLY A 71 -25.03 -34.06 -2.73
CA GLY A 71 -26.26 -33.29 -2.91
C GLY A 71 -26.06 -31.77 -3.09
N ARG A 72 -24.83 -31.30 -3.29
CA ARG A 72 -24.51 -29.88 -3.51
C ARG A 72 -24.63 -29.56 -5.00
N LEU A 73 -25.11 -28.36 -5.32
CA LEU A 73 -25.14 -27.87 -6.70
C LEU A 73 -23.73 -27.91 -7.30
N CYS A 74 -23.61 -28.44 -8.52
CA CYS A 74 -22.34 -28.62 -9.22
C CYS A 74 -22.31 -27.98 -10.61
N TYR A 75 -23.13 -26.94 -10.84
CA TYR A 75 -23.05 -26.15 -12.06
C TYR A 75 -21.67 -25.55 -12.25
N LEU A 76 -21.10 -25.71 -13.45
CA LEU A 76 -19.69 -25.47 -13.75
C LEU A 76 -19.15 -24.13 -13.24
N PRO A 77 -19.73 -22.93 -13.58
CA PRO A 77 -19.18 -21.66 -13.11
C PRO A 77 -19.25 -21.51 -11.59
N THR A 78 -20.43 -21.73 -11.02
CA THR A 78 -20.66 -21.56 -9.57
C THR A 78 -19.92 -22.57 -8.73
N ALA A 79 -19.78 -23.79 -9.20
CA ALA A 79 -19.03 -24.83 -8.48
C ALA A 79 -17.52 -24.51 -8.43
N LEU A 80 -16.95 -24.03 -9.53
CA LEU A 80 -15.54 -23.63 -9.56
C LEU A 80 -15.30 -22.34 -8.76
N GLU A 81 -16.18 -21.35 -8.86
CA GLU A 81 -16.06 -20.13 -8.07
C GLU A 81 -16.09 -20.40 -6.57
N ALA A 82 -16.98 -21.28 -6.12
CA ALA A 82 -17.17 -21.58 -4.70
C ALA A 82 -16.11 -22.54 -4.11
N ARG A 83 -15.51 -23.43 -4.93
CA ARG A 83 -14.72 -24.56 -4.40
C ARG A 83 -13.32 -24.67 -4.97
N SER A 84 -13.05 -24.09 -6.16
CA SER A 84 -11.73 -24.18 -6.76
C SER A 84 -10.84 -23.03 -6.31
N LYS A 85 -9.60 -23.36 -5.99
CA LYS A 85 -8.56 -22.38 -5.73
C LYS A 85 -7.95 -21.85 -7.04
N TYR A 86 -7.92 -22.67 -8.07
CA TYR A 86 -7.16 -22.41 -9.28
C TYR A 86 -8.02 -22.20 -10.52
N LEU A 87 -9.16 -22.89 -10.61
CA LEU A 87 -9.99 -22.91 -11.82
C LEU A 87 -11.16 -21.96 -11.73
N ARG A 88 -11.47 -21.33 -12.87
CA ARG A 88 -12.69 -20.57 -13.12
C ARG A 88 -13.28 -21.00 -14.44
N ALA A 89 -14.56 -20.76 -14.65
CA ALA A 89 -15.21 -21.01 -15.91
C ALA A 89 -16.15 -19.88 -16.30
N VAL A 90 -16.28 -19.68 -17.60
CA VAL A 90 -17.34 -18.87 -18.23
C VAL A 90 -18.14 -19.72 -19.17
N VAL A 91 -19.42 -19.45 -19.27
CA VAL A 91 -20.35 -20.18 -20.13
C VAL A 91 -21.05 -19.22 -21.09
N ASN A 92 -21.42 -19.73 -22.25
CA ASN A 92 -22.30 -19.05 -23.19
C ASN A 92 -23.73 -19.59 -22.97
N GLU A 93 -24.61 -18.78 -22.41
CA GLU A 93 -25.97 -19.17 -22.03
C GLU A 93 -26.80 -19.69 -23.22
N GLU A 94 -26.52 -19.21 -24.43
CA GLU A 94 -27.23 -19.66 -25.64
C GLU A 94 -26.81 -21.05 -26.10
N LEU A 95 -25.57 -21.44 -25.86
CA LEU A 95 -24.98 -22.68 -26.36
C LEU A 95 -24.87 -23.78 -25.30
N ILE A 96 -24.89 -23.44 -24.03
CA ILE A 96 -24.60 -24.36 -22.93
C ILE A 96 -25.58 -25.54 -22.85
N SER A 97 -26.86 -25.30 -23.16
CA SER A 97 -27.93 -26.29 -23.07
C SER A 97 -27.79 -27.42 -24.10
N THR A 98 -27.08 -27.18 -25.20
CA THR A 98 -26.84 -28.16 -26.27
C THR A 98 -25.43 -28.72 -26.27
N ALA A 99 -24.59 -28.21 -25.41
CA ALA A 99 -23.18 -28.59 -25.34
C ALA A 99 -23.02 -29.98 -24.76
N LYS A 100 -22.12 -30.78 -25.39
CA LYS A 100 -21.71 -32.08 -24.88
C LYS A 100 -20.26 -32.07 -24.48
N VAL A 101 -19.98 -32.56 -23.30
CA VAL A 101 -18.62 -32.70 -22.80
C VAL A 101 -18.03 -34.04 -23.29
N THR A 102 -16.88 -33.97 -23.92
CA THR A 102 -16.11 -35.15 -24.31
C THR A 102 -14.91 -35.35 -23.43
N ASN A 103 -14.53 -36.58 -23.17
CA ASN A 103 -13.34 -36.90 -22.40
C ASN A 103 -12.09 -36.31 -23.05
N LYS A 104 -11.29 -35.60 -22.25
CA LYS A 104 -10.01 -35.06 -22.68
C LYS A 104 -8.95 -35.32 -21.62
N LYS A 105 -7.81 -35.85 -22.02
CA LYS A 105 -6.69 -36.14 -21.12
C LYS A 105 -5.56 -35.16 -21.37
N SER A 106 -5.02 -34.63 -20.28
CA SER A 106 -3.83 -33.79 -20.28
C SER A 106 -3.87 -32.64 -21.30
N VAL A 107 -4.89 -31.80 -21.21
CA VAL A 107 -5.01 -30.63 -22.06
C VAL A 107 -4.26 -29.46 -21.39
N ALA A 108 -3.24 -28.94 -22.06
CA ALA A 108 -2.52 -27.77 -21.59
C ALA A 108 -3.37 -26.52 -21.78
N PHE A 109 -3.26 -25.59 -20.83
CA PHE A 109 -3.87 -24.27 -20.96
C PHE A 109 -3.10 -23.42 -21.98
N THR A 110 -3.83 -22.70 -22.82
CA THR A 110 -3.27 -21.83 -23.87
C THR A 110 -3.93 -20.45 -23.83
N GLY A 111 -3.33 -19.45 -24.48
CA GLY A 111 -3.91 -18.11 -24.60
C GLY A 111 -3.80 -17.23 -23.36
N GLY A 112 -3.21 -17.73 -22.29
CA GLY A 112 -2.93 -16.91 -21.09
C GLY A 112 -1.82 -15.91 -21.38
N THR A 113 -1.96 -14.70 -20.83
CA THR A 113 -0.93 -13.66 -20.86
C THR A 113 -0.76 -13.08 -19.47
N ASN A 114 0.46 -12.63 -19.13
CA ASN A 114 0.72 -11.92 -17.88
C ASN A 114 0.15 -10.50 -17.89
N GLY A 115 -0.58 -10.14 -18.93
CA GLY A 115 -0.95 -8.77 -19.20
C GLY A 115 0.27 -7.92 -19.59
N ASP A 116 0.02 -6.67 -19.85
CA ASP A 116 1.05 -5.69 -20.16
C ASP A 116 0.84 -4.47 -19.26
N GLN A 117 1.70 -4.33 -18.27
CA GLN A 117 1.61 -3.25 -17.29
C GLN A 117 1.71 -1.87 -17.94
N SER A 118 2.39 -1.76 -19.09
CA SER A 118 2.50 -0.51 -19.85
C SER A 118 1.16 -0.09 -20.49
N LYS A 119 0.21 -1.03 -20.63
CA LYS A 119 -1.13 -0.80 -21.21
C LYS A 119 -2.20 -0.46 -20.18
N ILE A 120 -1.86 -0.43 -18.89
CA ILE A 120 -2.80 -0.01 -17.86
C ILE A 120 -3.11 1.48 -18.07
N SER A 121 -4.36 1.78 -18.37
CA SER A 121 -4.78 3.17 -18.60
C SER A 121 -4.90 3.95 -17.29
N THR A 122 -4.67 5.27 -17.34
CA THR A 122 -4.95 6.19 -16.23
C THR A 122 -6.36 6.01 -15.65
N ALA A 123 -7.36 5.77 -16.51
CA ALA A 123 -8.74 5.51 -16.07
C ALA A 123 -8.86 4.23 -15.21
N ALA A 124 -8.06 3.19 -15.48
CA ALA A 124 -8.03 1.99 -14.66
C ALA A 124 -7.41 2.25 -13.29
N TYR A 125 -6.29 2.99 -13.23
CA TYR A 125 -5.71 3.44 -11.97
C TYR A 125 -6.68 4.28 -11.15
N LEU A 126 -7.36 5.26 -11.75
CA LEU A 126 -8.32 6.12 -11.04
C LEU A 126 -9.52 5.34 -10.51
N ARG A 127 -9.99 4.29 -11.22
CA ARG A 127 -11.01 3.39 -10.68
C ARG A 127 -10.53 2.64 -9.43
N ALA A 128 -9.30 2.13 -9.44
CA ALA A 128 -8.72 1.46 -8.29
C ALA A 128 -8.54 2.42 -7.09
N VAL A 129 -8.08 3.64 -7.35
CA VAL A 129 -7.96 4.71 -6.34
C VAL A 129 -9.33 5.03 -5.72
N LYS A 130 -10.40 5.08 -6.53
CA LYS A 130 -11.77 5.31 -6.03
C LYS A 130 -12.24 4.18 -5.11
N VAL A 131 -11.93 2.92 -5.45
CA VAL A 131 -12.23 1.76 -4.58
C VAL A 131 -11.47 1.89 -3.25
N LEU A 132 -10.20 2.26 -3.29
CA LEU A 132 -9.38 2.48 -2.09
C LEU A 132 -9.96 3.62 -1.23
N ASN A 133 -10.37 4.73 -1.84
CA ASN A 133 -10.99 5.85 -1.12
C ASN A 133 -12.29 5.46 -0.43
N ASN A 134 -13.09 4.59 -1.04
CA ASN A 134 -14.36 4.12 -0.49
C ASN A 134 -14.21 2.93 0.46
N ALA A 135 -13.00 2.42 0.69
CA ALA A 135 -12.76 1.27 1.56
C ALA A 135 -13.25 1.55 3.00
N PRO A 136 -14.05 0.64 3.59
CA PRO A 136 -14.60 0.83 4.93
C PRO A 136 -13.56 0.65 6.05
N TYR A 137 -12.37 0.18 5.70
CA TYR A 137 -11.30 -0.09 6.65
C TYR A 137 -10.53 1.17 7.00
N MET A 138 -10.03 1.23 8.23
CA MET A 138 -9.06 2.23 8.63
C MET A 138 -7.65 1.76 8.24
N TYR A 139 -6.97 2.53 7.42
CA TYR A 139 -5.56 2.36 7.09
C TYR A 139 -4.81 3.66 7.37
N THR A 140 -3.50 3.58 7.58
CA THR A 140 -2.68 4.70 8.06
C THR A 140 -1.68 5.19 7.03
N ALA A 141 -1.56 4.49 5.90
CA ALA A 141 -0.68 4.90 4.82
C ALA A 141 -1.18 4.40 3.46
N VAL A 142 -0.74 5.08 2.42
CA VAL A 142 -0.87 4.69 1.01
C VAL A 142 0.52 4.63 0.39
N LEU A 143 0.78 3.62 -0.42
CA LEU A 143 2.05 3.40 -1.09
C LEU A 143 1.86 3.36 -2.61
N GLY A 144 2.73 4.03 -3.35
CA GLY A 144 2.73 4.03 -4.82
C GLY A 144 3.14 2.67 -5.42
N LEU A 145 4.14 2.00 -4.84
CA LEU A 145 4.63 0.66 -5.20
C LEU A 145 4.76 0.40 -6.72
N GLY A 146 5.43 1.31 -7.43
CA GLY A 146 5.63 1.18 -8.88
C GLY A 146 4.50 1.76 -9.74
N CYS A 147 3.52 2.44 -9.16
CA CYS A 147 2.62 3.31 -9.89
C CYS A 147 3.33 4.64 -10.18
N TYR A 148 3.50 4.96 -11.46
CA TYR A 148 4.15 6.18 -11.94
C TYR A 148 3.20 7.02 -12.80
N ASP A 149 1.90 6.77 -12.74
CA ASP A 149 0.87 7.58 -13.38
C ASP A 149 0.59 8.81 -12.51
N ASN A 150 0.91 10.00 -13.02
CA ASN A 150 0.82 11.24 -12.26
C ASN A 150 -0.60 11.54 -11.76
N ALA A 151 -1.62 11.27 -12.56
CA ALA A 151 -3.01 11.49 -12.16
C ALA A 151 -3.42 10.53 -11.02
N ALA A 152 -2.96 9.29 -11.06
CA ALA A 152 -3.19 8.32 -9.98
C ALA A 152 -2.44 8.73 -8.70
N ILE A 153 -1.19 9.18 -8.81
CA ILE A 153 -0.38 9.65 -7.68
C ILE A 153 -1.04 10.87 -7.03
N THR A 154 -1.48 11.85 -7.81
CA THR A 154 -2.22 13.02 -7.29
C THR A 154 -3.51 12.59 -6.58
N ALA A 155 -4.27 11.67 -7.17
CA ALA A 155 -5.51 11.16 -6.56
C ALA A 155 -5.24 10.38 -5.26
N LEU A 156 -4.14 9.62 -5.17
CA LEU A 156 -3.69 8.97 -3.94
C LEU A 156 -3.25 10.00 -2.89
N GLY A 157 -2.56 11.06 -3.28
CA GLY A 157 -2.21 12.20 -2.42
C GLY A 157 -3.44 12.86 -1.80
N LYS A 158 -4.51 13.02 -2.59
CA LYS A 158 -5.79 13.53 -2.09
C LYS A 158 -6.39 12.61 -1.03
N ILE A 159 -6.34 11.29 -1.21
CA ILE A 159 -6.78 10.33 -0.17
C ILE A 159 -5.96 10.52 1.11
N CYS A 160 -4.66 10.77 1.00
CA CYS A 160 -3.83 11.00 2.19
C CYS A 160 -4.28 12.24 2.97
N ALA A 161 -4.60 13.32 2.29
CA ALA A 161 -5.13 14.53 2.91
C ALA A 161 -6.53 14.31 3.53
N ASP A 162 -7.47 13.74 2.76
CA ASP A 162 -8.85 13.53 3.18
C ASP A 162 -8.98 12.54 4.36
N ARG A 163 -8.11 11.53 4.42
CA ARG A 163 -8.13 10.49 5.47
C ARG A 163 -7.14 10.71 6.61
N LEU A 164 -6.33 11.78 6.54
CA LEU A 164 -5.30 12.08 7.53
C LEU A 164 -4.30 10.93 7.71
N ILE A 165 -3.71 10.48 6.60
CA ILE A 165 -2.78 9.36 6.52
C ILE A 165 -1.52 9.73 5.74
N ASP A 166 -0.48 8.91 5.86
CA ASP A 166 0.80 9.14 5.22
C ASP A 166 0.82 8.60 3.77
N GLY A 167 1.46 9.32 2.86
CA GLY A 167 1.71 8.90 1.47
C GLY A 167 3.19 8.63 1.22
N PHE A 168 3.49 7.48 0.62
CA PHE A 168 4.84 7.08 0.21
C PHE A 168 4.85 6.78 -1.28
N PHE A 169 5.52 7.62 -2.05
CA PHE A 169 5.55 7.52 -3.51
C PHE A 169 6.96 7.40 -4.02
N ASP A 170 7.13 6.85 -5.21
CA ASP A 170 8.39 6.79 -5.91
C ASP A 170 8.27 7.52 -7.24
N VAL A 171 9.33 8.20 -7.68
CA VAL A 171 9.57 8.48 -9.09
C VAL A 171 10.24 7.26 -9.73
N LYS A 172 10.18 7.14 -11.06
CA LYS A 172 10.79 6.00 -11.76
C LYS A 172 12.27 5.86 -11.37
N PRO A 173 12.70 4.70 -10.87
CA PRO A 173 14.10 4.49 -10.47
C PRO A 173 15.09 4.61 -11.62
N THR A 174 14.62 4.48 -12.87
CA THR A 174 15.43 4.58 -14.09
C THR A 174 15.69 6.02 -14.55
N LEU A 175 15.26 7.02 -13.81
CA LEU A 175 15.55 8.43 -14.09
C LEU A 175 16.91 8.80 -13.46
N THR A 176 17.61 9.75 -14.07
CA THR A 176 18.73 10.47 -13.46
C THR A 176 18.22 11.35 -12.32
N TYR A 177 19.12 11.86 -11.46
CA TYR A 177 18.69 12.74 -10.36
C TYR A 177 18.00 14.00 -10.85
N THR A 178 18.49 14.62 -11.93
CA THR A 178 17.88 15.82 -12.52
C THR A 178 16.48 15.54 -13.07
N GLU A 179 16.32 14.45 -13.82
CA GLU A 179 15.02 14.02 -14.34
C GLU A 179 14.05 13.66 -13.20
N ALA A 180 14.55 13.03 -12.13
CA ALA A 180 13.75 12.65 -10.98
C ALA A 180 13.21 13.89 -10.22
N ILE A 181 14.00 14.96 -10.09
CA ILE A 181 13.54 16.22 -9.50
C ILE A 181 12.39 16.81 -10.33
N SER A 182 12.54 16.87 -11.65
CA SER A 182 11.47 17.34 -12.55
C SER A 182 10.23 16.44 -12.48
N ALA A 183 10.42 15.12 -12.36
CA ALA A 183 9.31 14.18 -12.23
C ALA A 183 8.51 14.37 -10.92
N VAL A 184 9.12 14.87 -9.84
CA VAL A 184 8.36 15.23 -8.62
C VAL A 184 7.41 16.39 -8.88
N GLU A 185 7.83 17.40 -9.64
CA GLU A 185 6.97 18.54 -10.02
C GLU A 185 5.76 18.04 -10.82
N ASP A 186 6.00 17.13 -11.76
CA ASP A 186 4.96 16.54 -12.61
C ASP A 186 3.91 15.72 -11.84
N THR A 187 4.21 15.26 -10.63
CA THR A 187 3.23 14.53 -9.78
C THR A 187 2.09 15.40 -9.30
N GLY A 188 2.24 16.74 -9.32
CA GLY A 188 1.26 17.67 -8.75
C GLY A 188 1.12 17.61 -7.23
N LEU A 189 2.03 16.96 -6.51
CA LEU A 189 2.00 16.84 -5.05
C LEU A 189 2.67 18.01 -4.31
N LEU A 190 3.52 18.78 -5.01
CA LEU A 190 4.23 19.89 -4.38
C LEU A 190 3.26 21.02 -4.00
N GLY A 191 3.33 21.45 -2.76
CA GLY A 191 2.49 22.54 -2.26
C GLY A 191 2.16 22.43 -0.78
N THR A 192 0.99 22.91 -0.39
CA THR A 192 0.49 22.91 1.00
C THR A 192 -0.60 21.88 1.25
N ASP A 193 -1.16 21.29 0.19
CA ASP A 193 -2.32 20.40 0.30
C ASP A 193 -1.93 18.95 0.60
N TYR A 194 -0.72 18.54 0.20
CA TYR A 194 -0.25 17.17 0.32
C TYR A 194 0.91 17.02 1.30
N VAL A 195 0.83 17.72 2.44
CA VAL A 195 1.88 17.76 3.47
C VAL A 195 2.20 16.40 4.10
N SER A 196 1.36 15.40 3.92
CA SER A 196 1.58 14.03 4.44
C SER A 196 2.22 13.10 3.40
N CYS A 197 2.49 13.60 2.17
CA CYS A 197 3.06 12.83 1.08
C CYS A 197 4.57 13.03 1.01
N ALA A 198 5.31 11.96 0.74
CA ALA A 198 6.75 11.98 0.52
C ALA A 198 7.11 11.18 -0.73
N VAL A 199 8.04 11.71 -1.53
CA VAL A 199 8.50 11.10 -2.78
C VAL A 199 9.95 10.67 -2.63
N TYR A 200 10.26 9.47 -3.10
CA TYR A 200 11.57 8.83 -2.98
C TYR A 200 12.14 8.50 -4.36
N HIS A 201 13.47 8.55 -4.45
CA HIS A 201 14.20 8.12 -5.63
C HIS A 201 15.28 7.11 -5.26
N TYR A 202 15.37 6.03 -6.04
CA TYR A 202 16.34 4.97 -5.80
C TYR A 202 16.90 4.44 -7.13
N PRO A 203 17.88 5.14 -7.74
CA PRO A 203 18.44 4.78 -9.05
C PRO A 203 19.48 3.65 -8.93
N PHE A 204 19.07 2.53 -8.33
CA PHE A 204 19.95 1.39 -8.09
C PHE A 204 19.27 0.08 -8.50
N SER A 205 20.06 -0.83 -9.04
CA SER A 205 19.67 -2.22 -9.22
C SER A 205 20.17 -3.06 -8.03
N CYS A 206 19.45 -4.11 -7.74
CA CYS A 206 19.80 -5.06 -6.68
C CYS A 206 19.54 -6.49 -7.13
N LYS A 207 20.09 -7.46 -6.41
CA LYS A 207 19.79 -8.87 -6.65
C LYS A 207 18.48 -9.24 -5.98
N ASP A 208 17.53 -9.76 -6.75
CA ASP A 208 16.28 -10.28 -6.20
C ASP A 208 16.52 -11.54 -5.38
N LYS A 209 15.85 -11.65 -4.25
CA LYS A 209 16.02 -12.75 -3.30
C LYS A 209 15.56 -14.09 -3.87
N TRP A 210 14.52 -14.08 -4.67
CA TRP A 210 13.87 -15.32 -5.15
C TRP A 210 14.36 -15.73 -6.53
N THR A 211 14.37 -14.82 -7.50
CA THR A 211 14.77 -15.13 -8.87
C THR A 211 16.29 -15.07 -9.07
N GLN A 212 17.03 -14.47 -8.13
CA GLN A 212 18.47 -14.22 -8.21
C GLN A 212 18.89 -13.32 -9.40
N SER A 213 17.93 -12.81 -10.16
CA SER A 213 18.17 -11.86 -11.25
C SER A 213 18.38 -10.44 -10.70
N ARG A 214 18.95 -9.57 -11.53
CA ARG A 214 19.03 -8.15 -11.21
C ARG A 214 17.70 -7.47 -11.51
N VAL A 215 17.24 -6.70 -10.54
CA VAL A 215 15.95 -6.00 -10.60
C VAL A 215 16.11 -4.57 -10.11
N VAL A 216 15.20 -3.71 -10.52
CA VAL A 216 15.11 -2.31 -10.11
C VAL A 216 13.78 -2.10 -9.39
N PHE A 217 13.82 -1.70 -8.14
CA PHE A 217 12.65 -1.44 -7.32
C PHE A 217 12.66 -0.01 -6.78
N GLY A 218 11.49 0.57 -6.59
CA GLY A 218 11.30 1.81 -5.84
C GLY A 218 11.63 1.64 -4.34
N LEU A 219 11.49 2.71 -3.58
CA LEU A 219 11.88 2.79 -2.17
C LEU A 219 10.69 2.99 -1.22
N SER A 220 9.51 3.36 -1.74
CA SER A 220 8.30 3.67 -0.94
C SER A 220 7.96 2.58 0.08
N GLY A 221 8.05 1.30 -0.31
CA GLY A 221 7.82 0.17 0.60
C GLY A 221 8.85 0.07 1.73
N VAL A 222 10.13 0.39 1.45
CA VAL A 222 11.19 0.40 2.46
C VAL A 222 11.03 1.57 3.43
N ALA A 223 10.68 2.75 2.90
CA ALA A 223 10.40 3.95 3.69
C ALA A 223 9.21 3.73 4.63
N TYR A 224 8.13 3.13 4.13
CA TYR A 224 6.99 2.75 4.96
C TYR A 224 7.39 1.74 6.05
N ALA A 225 8.18 0.72 5.72
CA ALA A 225 8.67 -0.25 6.70
C ALA A 225 9.54 0.41 7.78
N ALA A 226 10.38 1.40 7.40
CA ALA A 226 11.16 2.20 8.34
C ALA A 226 10.26 3.03 9.26
N LYS A 227 9.20 3.65 8.73
CA LYS A 227 8.17 4.35 9.50
C LYS A 227 7.46 3.41 10.48
N ALA A 228 7.05 2.23 10.02
CA ALA A 228 6.38 1.23 10.86
C ALA A 228 7.27 0.77 12.03
N ARG A 229 8.58 0.60 11.80
CA ARG A 229 9.57 0.34 12.87
C ARG A 229 9.62 1.47 13.89
N GLY A 230 9.55 2.72 13.43
CA GLY A 230 9.47 3.90 14.31
C GLY A 230 8.19 3.89 15.15
N VAL A 231 7.04 3.67 14.52
CA VAL A 231 5.74 3.62 15.22
C VAL A 231 5.72 2.53 16.28
N LYS A 232 6.32 1.37 16.02
CA LYS A 232 6.41 0.25 16.97
C LYS A 232 7.21 0.57 18.24
N LYS A 233 8.09 1.59 18.24
CA LYS A 233 8.92 1.96 19.40
C LYS A 233 8.11 2.44 20.61
N ASN A 234 6.90 2.91 20.40
CA ASN A 234 5.98 3.27 21.47
C ASN A 234 4.70 2.43 21.34
N SER A 235 4.47 1.56 22.33
CA SER A 235 3.33 0.62 22.34
C SER A 235 2.01 1.28 22.77
N ASP A 236 2.06 2.50 23.34
CA ASP A 236 0.89 3.17 23.88
C ASP A 236 0.15 3.99 22.81
N VAL A 237 0.78 5.06 22.31
CA VAL A 237 0.18 5.95 21.28
C VAL A 237 0.81 5.78 19.90
N GLY A 238 1.85 4.98 19.80
CA GLY A 238 2.69 4.83 18.60
C GLY A 238 3.77 5.91 18.50
N GLY A 239 4.94 5.53 18.03
CA GLY A 239 6.08 6.43 17.80
C GLY A 239 5.97 7.19 16.48
N TRP A 240 4.86 7.88 16.23
CA TRP A 240 4.60 8.63 15.00
C TRP A 240 5.59 9.76 14.73
N HIS A 241 6.23 10.25 15.77
CA HIS A 241 7.26 11.29 15.73
C HIS A 241 8.63 10.79 15.26
N TYR A 242 8.82 9.49 15.08
CA TYR A 242 10.07 8.96 14.52
C TYR A 242 10.12 9.14 13.01
N SER A 243 11.22 9.74 12.53
CA SER A 243 11.50 9.84 11.09
C SER A 243 11.71 8.47 10.45
N PRO A 244 11.24 8.22 9.22
CA PRO A 244 11.58 7.03 8.46
C PRO A 244 12.99 7.06 7.85
N ALA A 245 13.83 8.05 8.15
CA ALA A 245 15.21 8.15 7.72
C ALA A 245 16.20 7.83 8.85
N GLY A 246 17.46 7.66 8.50
CA GLY A 246 18.60 7.47 9.41
C GLY A 246 19.01 6.02 9.61
N GLU A 247 20.27 5.84 10.08
CA GLU A 247 20.95 4.53 10.18
C GLU A 247 20.23 3.53 11.08
N GLU A 248 19.54 4.00 12.12
CA GLU A 248 18.90 3.10 13.09
C GLU A 248 17.70 2.34 12.50
N ARG A 249 16.94 2.98 11.57
CA ARG A 249 15.64 2.44 11.11
C ARG A 249 15.55 2.21 9.63
N ALA A 250 16.36 2.92 8.85
CA ALA A 250 16.15 3.07 7.42
C ALA A 250 17.20 2.36 6.56
N VAL A 251 17.84 1.34 7.11
CA VAL A 251 18.76 0.49 6.35
C VAL A 251 18.02 -0.23 5.24
N ILE A 252 18.56 -0.16 4.03
CA ILE A 252 18.04 -0.79 2.82
C ILE A 252 18.65 -2.20 2.73
N ALA A 253 17.92 -3.19 3.22
CA ALA A 253 18.36 -4.59 3.23
C ALA A 253 18.19 -5.25 1.86
N ARG A 254 19.00 -4.83 0.88
CA ARG A 254 19.05 -5.39 -0.48
C ARG A 254 20.46 -5.90 -0.78
N ALA A 255 20.55 -7.00 -1.54
CA ALA A 255 21.83 -7.63 -1.87
C ALA A 255 22.39 -7.06 -3.19
N SER A 256 23.73 -6.93 -3.27
CA SER A 256 24.46 -6.56 -4.49
C SER A 256 23.93 -5.28 -5.13
N ILE A 257 23.76 -4.22 -4.34
CA ILE A 257 23.31 -2.91 -4.81
C ILE A 257 24.34 -2.32 -5.75
N GLN A 258 23.90 -1.84 -6.91
CA GLN A 258 24.73 -1.15 -7.90
C GLN A 258 23.97 0.05 -8.46
N PRO A 259 24.61 1.21 -8.60
CA PRO A 259 23.98 2.37 -9.24
C PRO A 259 23.66 2.06 -10.71
N LEU A 260 22.55 2.61 -11.21
CA LEU A 260 22.19 2.54 -12.63
C LEU A 260 23.07 3.50 -13.46
N TYR A 261 23.42 4.63 -12.88
CA TYR A 261 24.21 5.70 -13.48
C TYR A 261 25.37 6.06 -12.56
N PRO A 262 26.54 5.36 -12.63
CA PRO A 262 27.67 5.61 -11.74
C PRO A 262 28.27 7.01 -11.83
N GLU A 263 28.08 7.67 -12.98
CA GLU A 263 28.55 9.03 -13.27
C GLU A 263 27.57 10.14 -12.81
N ASP A 264 26.34 9.79 -12.49
CA ASP A 264 25.31 10.73 -12.04
C ASP A 264 25.43 10.96 -10.54
N THR A 265 25.82 12.16 -10.16
CA THR A 265 25.98 12.56 -8.75
C THR A 265 24.80 13.41 -8.32
N PRO A 266 24.21 13.10 -7.15
CA PRO A 266 23.07 13.88 -6.65
C PRO A 266 23.50 15.30 -6.26
N ASP A 267 22.79 16.31 -6.76
CA ASP A 267 22.83 17.66 -6.20
C ASP A 267 21.87 17.69 -4.98
N GLU A 268 22.48 17.65 -3.79
CA GLU A 268 21.74 17.57 -2.55
C GLU A 268 20.83 18.77 -2.30
N GLU A 269 21.28 19.96 -2.69
CA GLU A 269 20.51 21.20 -2.52
C GLU A 269 19.29 21.20 -3.44
N ALA A 270 19.51 20.84 -4.71
CA ALA A 270 18.43 20.72 -5.67
C ALA A 270 17.40 19.66 -5.28
N MET A 271 17.84 18.50 -4.77
CA MET A 271 16.95 17.45 -4.29
C MET A 271 16.10 17.90 -3.10
N VAL A 272 16.70 18.59 -2.12
CA VAL A 272 15.98 19.14 -0.97
C VAL A 272 14.95 20.18 -1.40
N LYS A 273 15.33 21.07 -2.31
CA LYS A 273 14.44 22.10 -2.87
C LYS A 273 13.31 21.47 -3.67
N GLY A 274 13.59 20.43 -4.45
CA GLY A 274 12.62 19.64 -5.21
C GLY A 274 11.82 18.63 -4.37
N ARG A 275 12.05 18.55 -3.03
CA ARG A 275 11.37 17.60 -2.13
C ARG A 275 11.54 16.13 -2.51
N LEU A 276 12.66 15.79 -3.13
CA LEU A 276 13.02 14.42 -3.50
C LEU A 276 13.90 13.79 -2.41
N ASN A 277 13.43 12.71 -1.80
CA ASN A 277 14.17 12.01 -0.74
C ASN A 277 15.23 11.11 -1.33
N LYS A 278 16.44 11.25 -0.81
CA LYS A 278 17.63 10.53 -1.26
C LYS A 278 18.02 9.37 -0.37
N VAL A 279 18.92 8.57 -0.89
CA VAL A 279 19.67 7.55 -0.15
C VAL A 279 21.14 7.96 -0.03
N SER A 280 21.79 7.51 1.01
CA SER A 280 23.23 7.67 1.21
C SER A 280 23.87 6.38 1.73
N VAL A 281 25.18 6.39 1.85
CA VAL A 281 25.94 5.30 2.48
C VAL A 281 26.16 5.67 3.95
N GLY A 282 25.67 4.84 4.85
CA GLY A 282 25.84 5.02 6.29
C GLY A 282 27.27 4.68 6.76
N THR A 283 27.53 4.93 8.03
CA THR A 283 28.86 4.77 8.65
C THR A 283 29.41 3.34 8.55
N SER A 284 28.55 2.35 8.51
CA SER A 284 28.91 0.92 8.36
C SER A 284 28.94 0.44 6.90
N GLY A 285 28.86 1.35 5.92
CA GLY A 285 28.88 1.03 4.49
C GLY A 285 27.56 0.50 3.92
N GLN A 286 26.49 0.47 4.70
CA GLN A 286 25.16 0.07 4.23
C GLN A 286 24.40 1.25 3.64
N MET A 287 23.58 0.98 2.62
CA MET A 287 22.69 1.97 2.06
C MET A 287 21.55 2.29 3.04
N ILE A 288 21.27 3.57 3.23
CA ILE A 288 20.20 4.06 4.11
C ILE A 288 19.32 5.09 3.39
N ILE A 289 18.11 5.23 3.85
CA ILE A 289 17.30 6.41 3.51
C ILE A 289 17.81 7.56 4.38
N ASP A 290 18.29 8.62 3.76
CA ASP A 290 18.95 9.73 4.43
C ASP A 290 18.03 10.91 4.68
N ASP A 291 17.03 11.11 3.84
CA ASP A 291 16.03 12.17 3.98
C ASP A 291 14.60 11.64 4.08
N ALA A 292 13.76 12.37 4.81
CA ALA A 292 12.32 12.13 4.94
C ALA A 292 11.57 13.45 4.91
N LEU A 293 11.63 14.12 3.76
CA LEU A 293 10.92 15.35 3.46
C LEU A 293 9.56 15.05 2.86
N THR A 294 8.58 15.88 3.18
CA THR A 294 7.28 15.84 2.54
C THR A 294 7.25 16.71 1.29
N CYS A 295 6.16 16.64 0.54
CA CYS A 295 5.90 17.52 -0.61
C CYS A 295 5.55 18.97 -0.21
N CYS A 296 5.57 19.32 1.09
CA CYS A 296 5.33 20.68 1.57
C CYS A 296 6.44 21.61 1.11
N THR A 297 6.09 22.64 0.33
CA THR A 297 7.05 23.63 -0.18
C THR A 297 7.35 24.76 0.80
N GLN A 298 6.54 24.95 1.84
CA GLN A 298 6.77 25.95 2.87
C GLN A 298 7.96 25.58 3.74
N ASP A 299 8.73 26.58 4.16
CA ASP A 299 9.84 26.39 5.10
C ASP A 299 9.35 26.42 6.55
N ASN A 300 8.69 25.33 6.93
CA ASN A 300 8.18 25.11 8.28
C ASN A 300 8.33 23.63 8.66
N TYR A 301 7.95 23.26 9.89
CA TYR A 301 8.08 21.90 10.39
C TYR A 301 7.28 20.85 9.61
N LEU A 302 6.25 21.24 8.81
CA LEU A 302 5.46 20.32 7.99
C LEU A 302 6.24 19.71 6.84
N HIS A 303 7.39 20.28 6.48
CA HIS A 303 8.26 19.63 5.47
C HIS A 303 8.98 18.39 5.99
N PHE A 304 8.98 18.11 7.29
CA PHE A 304 9.52 16.87 7.85
C PHE A 304 8.42 15.84 8.02
N GLN A 305 8.54 14.70 7.37
CA GLN A 305 7.48 13.67 7.28
C GLN A 305 6.93 13.19 8.65
N HIS A 306 7.75 13.18 9.70
CA HIS A 306 7.32 12.75 11.03
C HIS A 306 6.32 13.73 11.67
N VAL A 307 6.36 15.02 11.33
CA VAL A 307 5.47 16.03 11.91
C VAL A 307 4.03 15.88 11.42
N PRO A 308 3.71 15.93 10.10
CA PRO A 308 2.35 15.66 9.66
C PRO A 308 1.86 14.26 10.00
N SER A 309 2.75 13.26 10.03
CA SER A 309 2.41 11.90 10.47
C SER A 309 1.91 11.87 11.93
N LEU A 310 2.57 12.60 12.82
CA LEU A 310 2.14 12.76 14.22
C LEU A 310 0.81 13.52 14.32
N MET A 311 0.68 14.64 13.61
CA MET A 311 -0.56 15.45 13.61
C MET A 311 -1.75 14.63 13.08
N ASN A 312 -1.55 13.88 12.03
CA ASN A 312 -2.56 12.96 11.48
C ASN A 312 -2.93 11.87 12.48
N ALA A 313 -1.98 11.33 13.23
CA ALA A 313 -2.27 10.34 14.27
C ALA A 313 -3.14 10.92 15.37
N ILE A 314 -2.80 12.10 15.89
CA ILE A 314 -3.61 12.80 16.90
C ILE A 314 -5.03 13.05 16.36
N SER A 315 -5.14 13.53 15.12
CA SER A 315 -6.44 13.80 14.49
C SER A 315 -7.28 12.52 14.30
N ARG A 316 -6.67 11.39 13.94
CA ARG A 316 -7.40 10.10 13.85
C ARG A 316 -7.91 9.63 15.21
N PHE A 317 -7.14 9.78 16.27
CA PHE A 317 -7.59 9.49 17.64
C PHE A 317 -8.73 10.41 18.07
N PHE A 318 -8.63 11.71 17.75
CA PHE A 318 -9.73 12.65 17.98
C PHE A 318 -11.01 12.24 17.28
N VAL A 319 -10.95 11.83 15.98
CA VAL A 319 -12.13 11.36 15.23
C VAL A 319 -12.80 10.17 15.94
N GLN A 320 -12.01 9.25 16.50
CA GLN A 320 -12.56 8.12 17.26
C GLN A 320 -13.25 8.59 18.54
N LEU A 321 -12.63 9.50 19.30
CA LEU A 321 -13.20 10.09 20.50
C LEU A 321 -14.50 10.87 20.20
N ALA A 322 -14.48 11.69 19.14
CA ALA A 322 -15.64 12.46 18.72
C ALA A 322 -16.84 11.57 18.35
N ARG A 323 -16.58 10.45 17.66
CA ARG A 323 -17.62 9.46 17.35
C ARG A 323 -18.24 8.83 18.60
N GLN A 324 -17.45 8.60 19.65
CA GLN A 324 -17.94 8.06 20.92
C GLN A 324 -18.80 9.06 21.69
N MET A 325 -18.50 10.37 21.55
CA MET A 325 -19.22 11.43 22.24
C MET A 325 -20.46 11.91 21.47
N LYS A 326 -20.60 11.55 20.21
CA LYS A 326 -21.73 11.95 19.37
C LYS A 326 -23.05 11.45 19.98
N HIS A 327 -24.05 12.33 20.02
CA HIS A 327 -25.38 12.11 20.62
C HIS A 327 -25.41 11.97 22.17
N SER A 328 -24.31 12.28 22.86
CA SER A 328 -24.30 12.40 24.30
C SER A 328 -24.85 13.76 24.76
N PRO A 329 -25.43 13.90 25.96
CA PRO A 329 -25.84 15.18 26.51
C PRO A 329 -24.67 16.19 26.60
N ASP A 330 -24.96 17.48 26.43
CA ASP A 330 -23.96 18.53 26.33
C ASP A 330 -22.92 18.54 27.47
N GLY A 331 -23.36 18.44 28.71
CA GLY A 331 -22.44 18.40 29.86
C GLY A 331 -21.48 17.19 29.84
N ILE A 332 -21.97 16.03 29.35
CA ILE A 332 -21.13 14.84 29.19
C ILE A 332 -20.21 15.01 28.01
N THR A 333 -20.69 15.59 26.90
CA THR A 333 -19.90 15.82 25.68
C THR A 333 -18.74 16.74 25.95
N ALA A 334 -18.96 17.90 26.59
CA ALA A 334 -17.91 18.84 26.95
C ALA A 334 -16.84 18.21 27.83
N ALA A 335 -17.24 17.59 28.92
CA ALA A 335 -16.33 16.94 29.85
C ALA A 335 -15.59 15.75 29.21
N GLY A 336 -16.28 14.95 28.40
CA GLY A 336 -15.72 13.80 27.70
C GLY A 336 -14.68 14.18 26.65
N LEU A 337 -14.97 15.19 25.82
CA LEU A 337 -14.03 15.72 24.82
C LEU A 337 -12.80 16.33 25.49
N THR A 338 -12.99 17.19 26.51
CA THR A 338 -11.87 17.80 27.25
C THR A 338 -10.99 16.73 27.90
N LYS A 339 -11.57 15.85 28.72
CA LYS A 339 -10.82 14.82 29.43
C LYS A 339 -10.16 13.82 28.47
N GLY A 340 -10.88 13.42 27.41
CA GLY A 340 -10.36 12.48 26.41
C GLY A 340 -9.18 13.03 25.64
N MET A 341 -9.27 14.27 25.16
CA MET A 341 -8.17 14.95 24.43
C MET A 341 -7.00 15.28 25.34
N THR A 342 -7.24 15.78 26.56
CA THR A 342 -6.14 16.02 27.53
C THR A 342 -5.37 14.73 27.77
N LYS A 343 -6.07 13.63 28.11
CA LYS A 343 -5.42 12.34 28.32
C LYS A 343 -4.64 11.84 27.10
N LEU A 344 -5.17 12.08 25.89
CA LEU A 344 -4.48 11.72 24.65
C LEU A 344 -3.20 12.53 24.45
N LEU A 345 -3.28 13.86 24.57
CA LEU A 345 -2.14 14.74 24.39
C LEU A 345 -1.06 14.52 25.45
N ASP A 346 -1.43 14.29 26.71
CA ASP A 346 -0.50 13.94 27.80
C ASP A 346 0.28 12.66 27.50
N ARG A 347 -0.35 11.65 26.87
CA ARG A 347 0.33 10.43 26.44
C ARG A 347 1.34 10.70 25.32
N PHE A 348 1.05 11.62 24.40
CA PHE A 348 2.01 12.05 23.39
C PHE A 348 3.15 12.87 24.00
N VAL A 349 2.91 13.69 25.02
CA VAL A 349 3.98 14.35 25.80
C VAL A 349 4.84 13.32 26.51
N ALA A 350 4.24 12.37 27.20
CA ALA A 350 4.96 11.30 27.89
C ALA A 350 5.79 10.41 26.94
N SER A 351 5.38 10.27 25.68
CA SER A 351 6.13 9.55 24.64
C SER A 351 7.31 10.36 24.05
N GLY A 352 7.45 11.63 24.39
CA GLY A 352 8.42 12.55 23.81
C GLY A 352 8.05 13.08 22.41
N ALA A 353 6.82 12.82 21.96
CA ALA A 353 6.34 13.29 20.66
C ALA A 353 5.98 14.77 20.65
N LEU A 354 5.47 15.27 21.77
CA LEU A 354 5.20 16.68 22.01
C LEU A 354 6.17 17.21 23.07
N VAL A 355 6.73 18.37 22.84
CA VAL A 355 7.75 19.01 23.68
C VAL A 355 7.41 20.47 23.94
N ALA A 356 8.02 21.05 24.96
CA ALA A 356 7.88 22.50 25.22
C ALA A 356 8.40 23.29 24.00
N PRO A 357 7.74 24.40 23.64
CA PRO A 357 8.20 25.30 22.59
C PRO A 357 9.61 25.83 22.83
N ARG A 358 10.35 26.08 21.72
CA ARG A 358 11.71 26.64 21.80
C ARG A 358 11.74 28.12 22.10
N ASP A 359 10.69 28.82 21.75
CA ASP A 359 10.50 30.24 22.04
C ASP A 359 9.30 30.43 23.00
N PRO A 360 9.53 30.36 24.31
CA PRO A 360 8.47 30.49 25.30
C PRO A 360 7.75 31.85 25.29
N ASP A 361 8.43 32.90 24.84
CA ASP A 361 7.86 34.25 24.79
C ASP A 361 6.84 34.41 23.65
N ALA A 362 7.06 33.69 22.53
CA ALA A 362 6.15 33.71 21.39
C ALA A 362 5.07 32.61 21.46
N ASP A 363 5.42 31.41 21.90
CA ASP A 363 4.59 30.20 21.75
C ASP A 363 4.09 29.63 23.09
N GLY A 364 4.45 30.27 24.24
CA GLY A 364 4.13 29.77 25.57
C GLY A 364 5.05 28.66 26.07
N THR A 365 4.79 28.15 27.26
CA THR A 365 5.63 27.15 27.94
C THR A 365 5.13 25.70 27.79
N GLU A 366 3.86 25.54 27.45
CA GLU A 366 3.19 24.23 27.46
C GLU A 366 3.37 23.47 26.13
N PRO A 367 3.55 22.16 26.17
CA PRO A 367 3.68 21.34 24.98
C PRO A 367 2.47 21.36 24.04
N TYR A 368 1.31 21.68 24.60
CA TYR A 368 0.07 21.84 23.84
C TYR A 368 -0.92 22.76 24.54
N VAL A 369 -1.84 23.31 23.77
CA VAL A 369 -3.00 24.09 24.27
C VAL A 369 -4.25 23.40 23.70
N LEU A 370 -5.26 23.20 24.56
CA LEU A 370 -6.55 22.58 24.21
C LEU A 370 -7.68 23.51 24.55
N LYS A 371 -8.58 23.76 23.61
CA LYS A 371 -9.80 24.52 23.81
C LYS A 371 -11.00 23.74 23.30
N VAL A 372 -12.00 23.53 24.14
CA VAL A 372 -13.27 22.89 23.80
C VAL A 372 -14.38 23.90 23.99
N THR A 373 -15.12 24.23 22.94
CA THR A 373 -16.18 25.24 22.97
C THR A 373 -17.43 24.70 22.23
N GLN A 374 -18.57 25.11 22.76
CA GLN A 374 -19.82 24.91 22.00
C GLN A 374 -19.95 26.07 21.01
N ALA A 375 -19.81 25.75 19.71
CA ALA A 375 -19.87 26.73 18.64
C ALA A 375 -21.31 27.02 18.20
N GLU A 376 -22.18 26.04 18.26
CA GLU A 376 -23.62 26.13 17.93
C GLU A 376 -24.40 25.25 18.93
N PHE A 377 -25.71 25.31 18.92
CA PHE A 377 -26.53 24.57 19.90
C PHE A 377 -26.33 23.04 19.82
N ASP A 378 -25.88 22.50 18.66
CA ASP A 378 -25.64 21.06 18.41
C ASP A 378 -24.22 20.77 17.91
N LYS A 379 -23.30 21.78 17.96
CA LYS A 379 -21.95 21.70 17.43
C LYS A 379 -20.90 22.04 18.46
N TRP A 380 -20.03 21.09 18.72
CA TRP A 380 -18.83 21.26 19.55
C TRP A 380 -17.60 21.42 18.68
N GLU A 381 -16.77 22.39 19.01
CA GLU A 381 -15.48 22.64 18.38
C GLU A 381 -14.36 22.34 19.38
N VAL A 382 -13.40 21.54 18.94
CA VAL A 382 -12.21 21.16 19.69
C VAL A 382 -10.99 21.62 18.91
N VAL A 383 -10.30 22.61 19.47
CA VAL A 383 -9.08 23.17 18.90
C VAL A 383 -7.91 22.78 19.78
N TRP A 384 -6.88 22.23 19.15
CA TRP A 384 -5.62 21.98 19.84
C TRP A 384 -4.46 22.53 19.01
N ALA A 385 -3.53 23.19 19.69
CA ALA A 385 -2.22 23.55 19.18
C ALA A 385 -1.19 22.73 19.94
N CYS A 386 -0.19 22.21 19.26
CA CYS A 386 0.85 21.40 19.89
C CYS A 386 2.21 21.65 19.25
N CYS A 387 3.26 21.52 20.06
CA CYS A 387 4.64 21.63 19.63
C CYS A 387 5.23 20.23 19.38
N PRO A 388 5.34 19.76 18.12
CA PRO A 388 5.95 18.48 17.80
C PRO A 388 7.46 18.52 18.04
N THR A 389 8.02 17.38 18.46
CA THR A 389 9.47 17.24 18.56
C THR A 389 10.12 17.41 17.18
N GLY A 390 11.25 18.13 17.14
CA GLY A 390 12.05 18.29 15.92
C GLY A 390 12.99 17.09 15.70
N VAL A 391 13.56 17.02 14.50
CA VAL A 391 14.63 16.07 14.14
C VAL A 391 15.85 16.86 13.71
N ALA A 392 17.02 16.49 14.21
CA ALA A 392 18.29 17.03 13.74
C ALA A 392 18.62 16.39 12.37
N ARG A 393 18.48 17.17 11.31
CA ARG A 393 18.83 16.75 9.94
C ARG A 393 20.28 17.07 9.60
N ARG A 394 20.81 18.15 10.17
CA ARG A 394 22.19 18.60 9.95
C ARG A 394 22.87 18.74 11.30
N ILE A 395 24.02 18.12 11.45
CA ILE A 395 24.87 18.22 12.64
C ILE A 395 26.26 18.61 12.17
N GLN A 396 26.76 19.74 12.67
CA GLN A 396 28.09 20.23 12.36
C GLN A 396 28.99 20.16 13.61
N GLY A 397 30.09 19.44 13.50
CA GLY A 397 31.15 19.44 14.50
C GLY A 397 32.30 20.38 14.06
N VAL A 398 32.72 21.30 14.93
CA VAL A 398 33.89 22.18 14.70
C VAL A 398 34.97 21.80 15.68
N PRO A 399 36.03 21.06 15.27
CA PRO A 399 37.16 20.78 16.13
C PRO A 399 38.02 22.04 16.32
N LEU A 400 38.31 22.40 17.58
CA LEU A 400 39.22 23.48 17.92
C LEU A 400 40.46 22.91 18.59
N LEU A 401 41.63 23.36 18.18
CA LEU A 401 42.91 23.00 18.81
C LEU A 401 43.17 24.00 19.94
N ILE A 402 43.35 23.48 21.15
CA ILE A 402 43.82 24.27 22.30
C ILE A 402 45.32 24.13 22.36
N LYS A 403 46.05 25.24 22.41
CA LYS A 403 47.48 25.30 22.59
C LYS A 403 47.85 25.31 24.05
#